data_0d57154fad97ebadd4cc69c3d44d9f65
#
_entry.id   0d57154fad97ebadd4cc69c3d44d9f65
#
_cell.length_a   1.000
_cell.length_b   1.000
_cell.length_c   1.000
_cell.angle_alpha   90.00
_cell.angle_beta   90.00
_cell.angle_gamma   90.00
#
_symmetry.space_group_name_H-M   'P 1'
#
loop_
_entity.id
_entity.type
_entity.pdbx_description
1 polymer ?
#
loop_
_entity_poly.entity_id
_entity_poly.type
_entity_poly.pdbx_seq_one_letter_code
_entity_poly.pdbx_strand_id
1 'polypeptide(L)'
;VATMGIKFFIAIAQMLLPFVLGVAVTSTAAGLTSYNPLFYGCGIAYIVLFVLVFLFPLPDADQKASGKKEGLIDSLKHTHFSFESIAMILIGFTCTGTFQLWLNCAQNFAKENVGWADPSIMQTYYSAGTMLALIVTAFLTRKIKDVRFIVVYPAICLVTMIAVLMGQSKPLMIAGAFIIGWAGAGGLLQIATSVCNML
;
A
#
# COMPACT_ATOMS: atom_id res chain seq x y z
N VAL A 1 2.63 -6.37 14.96
CA VAL A 1 2.16 -7.65 14.36
C VAL A 1 0.78 -7.48 13.71
N ALA A 2 -0.23 -6.94 14.40
CA ALA A 2 -1.59 -6.79 13.85
C ALA A 2 -1.63 -5.94 12.57
N THR A 3 -0.93 -4.80 12.53
CA THR A 3 -0.85 -3.90 11.37
C THR A 3 -0.22 -4.59 10.14
N MET A 4 0.79 -5.43 10.35
CA MET A 4 1.40 -6.23 9.27
C MET A 4 0.42 -7.26 8.71
N GLY A 5 -0.38 -7.90 9.56
CA GLY A 5 -1.41 -8.85 9.15
C GLY A 5 -2.45 -8.19 8.24
N ILE A 6 -3.00 -7.03 8.63
CA ILE A 6 -3.98 -6.30 7.82
C ILE A 6 -3.40 -5.96 6.44
N LYS A 7 -2.18 -5.44 6.38
CA LYS A 7 -1.54 -5.08 5.10
C LYS A 7 -1.22 -6.30 4.24
N PHE A 8 -0.92 -7.43 4.83
CA PHE A 8 -0.73 -8.68 4.10
C PHE A 8 -2.02 -9.09 3.38
N PHE A 9 -3.17 -9.04 4.05
CA PHE A 9 -4.46 -9.32 3.41
C PHE A 9 -4.84 -8.29 2.35
N ILE A 10 -4.52 -7.01 2.56
CA ILE A 10 -4.70 -5.97 1.53
C ILE A 10 -3.86 -6.29 0.29
N ALA A 11 -2.61 -6.71 0.46
CA ALA A 11 -1.73 -7.08 -0.65
C ALA A 11 -2.25 -8.31 -1.42
N ILE A 12 -2.80 -9.32 -0.72
CA ILE A 12 -3.48 -10.46 -1.36
C ILE A 12 -4.66 -9.97 -2.21
N ALA A 13 -5.52 -9.12 -1.64
CA ALA A 13 -6.69 -8.59 -2.35
C ALA A 13 -6.26 -7.80 -3.61
N GLN A 14 -5.23 -6.97 -3.50
CA GLN A 14 -4.67 -6.23 -4.64
C GLN A 14 -4.06 -7.14 -5.71
N MET A 15 -3.42 -8.24 -5.30
CA MET A 15 -2.84 -9.22 -6.23
C MET A 15 -3.95 -9.95 -7.03
N LEU A 16 -5.07 -10.23 -6.39
CA LEU A 16 -6.21 -10.92 -7.01
C LEU A 16 -7.09 -9.97 -7.83
N LEU A 17 -7.00 -8.67 -7.60
CA LEU A 17 -7.87 -7.67 -8.23
C LEU A 17 -7.91 -7.74 -9.76
N PRO A 18 -6.80 -7.87 -10.51
CA PRO A 18 -6.84 -7.99 -11.97
C PRO A 18 -7.65 -9.19 -12.46
N PHE A 19 -7.58 -10.31 -11.75
CA PHE A 19 -8.34 -11.53 -12.09
C PHE A 19 -9.82 -11.35 -11.80
N VAL A 20 -10.16 -10.73 -10.68
CA VAL A 20 -11.55 -10.40 -10.32
C VAL A 20 -12.15 -9.43 -11.33
N LEU A 21 -11.39 -8.41 -11.74
CA LEU A 21 -11.81 -7.46 -12.78
C LEU A 21 -12.05 -8.15 -14.13
N GLY A 22 -11.18 -9.08 -14.52
CA GLY A 22 -11.32 -9.84 -15.76
C GLY A 22 -12.62 -10.69 -15.82
N VAL A 23 -13.11 -11.14 -14.66
CA VAL A 23 -14.36 -11.90 -14.57
C VAL A 23 -15.58 -11.00 -14.36
N ALA A 24 -15.45 -9.95 -13.54
CA ALA A 24 -16.57 -9.10 -13.13
C ALA A 24 -16.92 -8.00 -14.16
N VAL A 25 -15.95 -7.63 -15.00
CA VAL A 25 -16.16 -6.60 -16.02
C VAL A 25 -16.68 -7.27 -17.28
N THR A 26 -17.91 -6.95 -17.65
CA THR A 26 -18.56 -7.49 -18.84
C THR A 26 -18.52 -6.48 -19.98
N SER A 27 -18.20 -6.95 -21.17
CA SER A 27 -18.30 -6.15 -22.41
C SER A 27 -19.72 -6.26 -22.97
N THR A 28 -20.38 -5.14 -23.14
CA THR A 28 -21.69 -5.08 -23.79
C THR A 28 -21.52 -5.23 -25.31
N ALA A 29 -22.56 -5.70 -26.01
CA ALA A 29 -22.57 -5.87 -27.46
C ALA A 29 -22.22 -4.58 -28.26
N ALA A 30 -22.33 -3.41 -27.63
CA ALA A 30 -21.92 -2.10 -28.17
C ALA A 30 -20.45 -1.75 -27.92
N GLY A 31 -19.63 -2.68 -27.38
CA GLY A 31 -18.22 -2.42 -27.05
C GLY A 31 -18.01 -1.58 -25.79
N LEU A 32 -19.07 -1.25 -25.04
CA LEU A 32 -19.00 -0.52 -23.80
C LEU A 32 -18.68 -1.47 -22.65
N THR A 33 -17.68 -1.12 -21.83
CA THR A 33 -17.27 -1.86 -20.63
C THR A 33 -18.20 -1.51 -19.48
N SER A 34 -18.85 -2.53 -18.87
CA SER A 34 -19.72 -2.32 -17.72
C SER A 34 -19.02 -2.77 -16.43
N TYR A 35 -18.92 -1.87 -15.48
CA TYR A 35 -18.38 -2.11 -14.12
C TYR A 35 -19.49 -2.35 -13.09
N ASN A 36 -20.76 -2.34 -13.50
CA ASN A 36 -21.90 -2.47 -12.60
C ASN A 36 -21.83 -3.73 -11.71
N PRO A 37 -21.50 -4.95 -12.22
CA PRO A 37 -21.40 -6.13 -11.36
C PRO A 37 -20.37 -5.98 -10.23
N LEU A 38 -19.27 -5.28 -10.51
CA LEU A 38 -18.23 -5.00 -9.51
C LEU A 38 -18.76 -4.07 -8.41
N PHE A 39 -19.43 -2.98 -8.79
CA PHE A 39 -20.01 -2.05 -7.82
C PHE A 39 -21.09 -2.69 -6.96
N TYR A 40 -21.98 -3.51 -7.55
CA TYR A 40 -22.98 -4.27 -6.80
C TYR A 40 -22.32 -5.28 -5.84
N GLY A 41 -21.32 -6.01 -6.30
CA GLY A 41 -20.57 -6.95 -5.47
C GLY A 41 -19.88 -6.27 -4.28
N CYS A 42 -19.20 -5.17 -4.52
CA CYS A 42 -18.60 -4.36 -3.46
C CYS A 42 -19.66 -3.81 -2.49
N GLY A 43 -20.78 -3.30 -3.01
CA GLY A 43 -21.87 -2.77 -2.19
C GLY A 43 -22.44 -3.83 -1.24
N ILE A 44 -22.71 -5.03 -1.76
CA ILE A 44 -23.17 -6.17 -0.95
C ILE A 44 -22.12 -6.54 0.10
N ALA A 45 -20.84 -6.61 -0.26
CA ALA A 45 -19.76 -6.92 0.67
C ALA A 45 -19.67 -5.89 1.81
N TYR A 46 -19.83 -4.61 1.52
CA TYR A 46 -19.87 -3.55 2.56
C TYR A 46 -21.08 -3.68 3.46
N ILE A 47 -22.27 -4.00 2.95
CA ILE A 47 -23.46 -4.23 3.75
C ILE A 47 -23.24 -5.42 4.70
N VAL A 48 -22.69 -6.53 4.18
CA VAL A 48 -22.37 -7.71 4.99
C VAL A 48 -21.37 -7.36 6.09
N LEU A 49 -20.29 -6.64 5.77
CA LEU A 49 -19.30 -6.19 6.75
C LEU A 49 -19.94 -5.26 7.81
N PHE A 50 -20.81 -4.34 7.39
CA PHE A 50 -21.52 -3.47 8.31
C PHE A 50 -22.36 -4.28 9.32
N VAL A 51 -23.13 -5.25 8.83
CA VAL A 51 -23.93 -6.12 9.68
C VAL A 51 -23.06 -6.96 10.63
N LEU A 52 -21.94 -7.50 10.13
CA LEU A 52 -20.99 -8.27 10.96
C LEU A 52 -20.39 -7.42 12.08
N VAL A 53 -19.97 -6.18 11.79
CA VAL A 53 -19.42 -5.26 12.81
C VAL A 53 -20.48 -4.90 13.85
N PHE A 54 -21.74 -4.79 13.44
CA PHE A 54 -22.85 -4.51 14.36
C PHE A 54 -23.18 -5.70 15.28
N LEU A 55 -23.11 -6.94 14.72
CA LEU A 55 -23.38 -8.16 15.47
C LEU A 55 -22.21 -8.60 16.38
N PHE A 56 -20.97 -8.28 15.99
CA PHE A 56 -19.77 -8.62 16.74
C PHE A 56 -19.07 -7.32 17.19
N PRO A 57 -19.51 -6.72 18.32
CA PRO A 57 -18.88 -5.50 18.80
C PRO A 57 -17.40 -5.75 19.03
N LEU A 58 -16.57 -4.98 18.30
CA LEU A 58 -15.12 -5.04 18.48
C LEU A 58 -14.80 -4.61 19.91
N PRO A 59 -13.96 -5.35 20.64
CA PRO A 59 -13.56 -4.94 21.97
C PRO A 59 -12.86 -3.58 21.88
N ASP A 60 -13.27 -2.63 22.73
CA ASP A 60 -12.64 -1.32 22.86
C ASP A 60 -11.17 -1.48 23.26
N ALA A 61 -10.31 -1.72 22.27
CA ALA A 61 -8.88 -1.86 22.48
C ALA A 61 -8.26 -0.56 23.02
N ASP A 62 -8.82 0.59 22.61
CA ASP A 62 -8.34 1.92 23.01
C ASP A 62 -8.67 2.25 24.47
N GLN A 63 -9.76 1.70 25.05
CA GLN A 63 -10.08 1.91 26.45
C GLN A 63 -9.14 1.17 27.41
N LYS A 64 -8.49 0.10 26.97
CA LYS A 64 -7.52 -0.65 27.79
C LYS A 64 -6.10 -0.09 27.73
N ALA A 65 -5.76 0.64 26.67
CA ALA A 65 -4.43 1.21 26.49
C ALA A 65 -4.27 2.60 27.14
N SER A 66 -5.34 3.39 27.23
CA SER A 66 -5.32 4.71 27.87
C SER A 66 -6.29 4.75 29.03
N GLY A 67 -5.76 4.68 30.25
CA GLY A 67 -6.56 4.83 31.49
C GLY A 67 -7.22 6.21 31.68
N LYS A 68 -7.16 7.11 30.72
CA LYS A 68 -7.83 8.41 30.67
C LYS A 68 -8.34 8.70 29.27
N LYS A 69 -9.60 9.07 29.15
CA LYS A 69 -10.14 9.71 27.96
C LYS A 69 -9.59 11.14 27.87
N GLU A 70 -8.40 11.30 27.34
CA GLU A 70 -7.92 12.62 26.93
C GLU A 70 -8.65 13.00 25.65
N GLY A 71 -9.27 14.17 25.64
CA GLY A 71 -9.92 14.69 24.44
C GLY A 71 -8.86 14.87 23.34
N LEU A 72 -9.24 14.63 22.09
CA LEU A 72 -8.36 14.73 20.93
C LEU A 72 -7.62 16.09 20.86
N ILE A 73 -8.27 17.16 21.33
CA ILE A 73 -7.72 18.52 21.43
C ILE A 73 -6.68 18.63 22.54
N ASP A 74 -6.85 17.94 23.65
CA ASP A 74 -5.86 17.95 24.76
C ASP A 74 -4.63 17.11 24.39
N SER A 75 -4.81 15.99 23.73
CA SER A 75 -3.70 15.20 23.21
C SER A 75 -2.87 16.00 22.18
N LEU A 76 -3.52 16.78 21.29
CA LEU A 76 -2.82 17.65 20.35
C LEU A 76 -2.07 18.80 21.00
N LYS A 77 -2.62 19.39 22.10
CA LYS A 77 -1.95 20.46 22.86
C LYS A 77 -0.69 20.00 23.60
N HIS A 78 -0.69 18.73 24.03
CA HIS A 78 0.44 18.14 24.78
C HIS A 78 1.46 17.44 23.86
N THR A 79 1.17 17.34 22.56
CA THR A 79 2.10 16.73 21.59
C THR A 79 3.23 17.71 21.27
N HIS A 80 4.42 17.47 21.81
CA HIS A 80 5.62 18.17 21.41
C HIS A 80 6.11 17.62 20.06
N PHE A 81 5.98 18.41 19.00
CA PHE A 81 6.56 18.07 17.70
C PHE A 81 8.08 18.26 17.76
N SER A 82 8.82 17.20 18.02
CA SER A 82 10.27 17.21 17.89
C SER A 82 10.66 17.23 16.40
N PHE A 83 11.90 17.63 16.10
CA PHE A 83 12.42 17.59 14.72
C PHE A 83 12.34 16.18 14.13
N GLU A 84 12.60 15.15 14.93
CA GLU A 84 12.50 13.75 14.52
C GLU A 84 11.05 13.37 14.14
N SER A 85 10.07 13.80 14.91
CA SER A 85 8.65 13.54 14.62
C SER A 85 8.22 14.18 13.31
N ILE A 86 8.63 15.43 13.04
CA ILE A 86 8.36 16.13 11.78
C ILE A 86 9.05 15.41 10.61
N ALA A 87 10.32 15.03 10.76
CA ALA A 87 11.04 14.29 9.74
C ALA A 87 10.37 12.95 9.41
N MET A 88 9.88 12.21 10.42
CA MET A 88 9.17 10.95 10.22
C MET A 88 7.82 11.14 9.52
N ILE A 89 7.08 12.20 9.84
CA ILE A 89 5.82 12.56 9.14
C ILE A 89 6.12 12.84 7.65
N LEU A 90 7.16 13.62 7.35
CA LEU A 90 7.56 13.93 5.98
C LEU A 90 8.00 12.68 5.21
N ILE A 91 8.75 11.77 5.84
CA ILE A 91 9.12 10.48 5.25
C ILE A 91 7.87 9.65 4.94
N GLY A 92 6.94 9.55 5.88
CA GLY A 92 5.68 8.84 5.68
C GLY A 92 4.85 9.43 4.52
N PHE A 93 4.75 10.76 4.46
CA PHE A 93 4.06 11.47 3.38
C PHE A 93 4.73 11.20 2.02
N THR A 94 6.05 11.37 1.92
CA THR A 94 6.81 11.17 0.69
C THR A 94 6.72 9.71 0.21
N CYS A 95 6.85 8.78 1.13
CA CYS A 95 6.71 7.35 0.84
C CYS A 95 5.33 7.01 0.29
N THR A 96 4.28 7.48 0.99
CA THR A 96 2.88 7.26 0.56
C THR A 96 2.63 7.91 -0.80
N GLY A 97 3.10 9.13 -1.02
CA GLY A 97 3.00 9.84 -2.30
C GLY A 97 3.66 9.06 -3.43
N THR A 98 4.86 8.53 -3.21
CA THR A 98 5.61 7.79 -4.23
C THR A 98 4.89 6.52 -4.68
N PHE A 99 4.41 5.68 -3.76
CA PHE A 99 3.73 4.46 -4.15
C PHE A 99 2.33 4.73 -4.72
N GLN A 100 1.61 5.75 -4.25
CA GLN A 100 0.34 6.17 -4.84
C GLN A 100 0.52 6.71 -6.26
N LEU A 101 1.58 7.50 -6.50
CA LEU A 101 1.93 7.96 -7.84
C LEU A 101 2.17 6.76 -8.76
N TRP A 102 2.93 5.76 -8.30
CA TRP A 102 3.15 4.54 -9.07
C TRP A 102 1.85 3.82 -9.38
N LEU A 103 1.01 3.56 -8.39
CA LEU A 103 -0.26 2.86 -8.56
C LEU A 103 -1.19 3.54 -9.56
N ASN A 104 -1.25 4.88 -9.53
CA ASN A 104 -2.18 5.64 -10.36
C ASN A 104 -1.63 5.93 -11.77
N CYS A 105 -0.32 6.11 -11.90
CA CYS A 105 0.29 6.60 -13.15
C CYS A 105 1.01 5.52 -13.96
N ALA A 106 1.55 4.47 -13.31
CA ALA A 106 2.40 3.51 -14.00
C ALA A 106 1.70 2.74 -15.12
N GLN A 107 0.43 2.40 -14.95
CA GLN A 107 -0.34 1.72 -16.00
C GLN A 107 -0.59 2.63 -17.22
N ASN A 108 -0.92 3.90 -16.99
CA ASN A 108 -1.10 4.87 -18.07
C ASN A 108 0.23 5.13 -18.79
N PHE A 109 1.31 5.29 -18.01
CA PHE A 109 2.66 5.42 -18.58
C PHE A 109 3.04 4.20 -19.44
N ALA A 110 2.73 2.98 -18.99
CA ALA A 110 2.99 1.76 -19.74
C ALA A 110 2.19 1.70 -21.05
N LYS A 111 0.93 2.18 -21.06
CA LYS A 111 0.10 2.25 -22.26
C LYS A 111 0.66 3.28 -23.26
N GLU A 112 0.95 4.48 -22.78
CA GLU A 112 1.30 5.62 -23.64
C GLU A 112 2.75 5.56 -24.13
N ASN A 113 3.71 5.21 -23.27
CA ASN A 113 5.14 5.28 -23.59
C ASN A 113 5.73 3.94 -24.00
N VAL A 114 5.16 2.81 -23.53
CA VAL A 114 5.69 1.46 -23.86
C VAL A 114 4.80 0.75 -24.88
N GLY A 115 3.63 1.29 -25.21
CA GLY A 115 2.67 0.68 -26.12
C GLY A 115 2.11 -0.65 -25.60
N TRP A 116 1.95 -0.78 -24.28
CA TRP A 116 1.46 -2.00 -23.66
C TRP A 116 -0.07 -1.94 -23.54
N ALA A 117 -0.79 -2.72 -24.34
CA ALA A 117 -2.25 -2.67 -24.44
C ALA A 117 -2.96 -2.94 -23.09
N ASP A 118 -2.51 -3.96 -22.33
CA ASP A 118 -3.05 -4.28 -21.02
C ASP A 118 -1.95 -4.44 -19.97
N PRO A 119 -1.58 -3.37 -19.25
CA PRO A 119 -0.58 -3.40 -18.21
C PRO A 119 -1.13 -3.82 -16.82
N SER A 120 -2.37 -4.32 -16.72
CA SER A 120 -3.01 -4.65 -15.43
C SER A 120 -2.21 -5.64 -14.59
N ILE A 121 -1.47 -6.54 -15.23
CA ILE A 121 -0.59 -7.50 -14.56
C ILE A 121 0.50 -6.83 -13.71
N MET A 122 0.86 -5.57 -13.98
CA MET A 122 1.81 -4.82 -13.15
C MET A 122 1.33 -4.71 -11.70
N GLN A 123 0.02 -4.63 -11.48
CA GLN A 123 -0.57 -4.58 -10.15
C GLN A 123 -0.30 -5.89 -9.38
N THR A 124 -0.36 -7.02 -10.07
CA THR A 124 -0.05 -8.34 -9.48
C THR A 124 1.41 -8.41 -9.03
N TYR A 125 2.35 -7.98 -9.87
CA TYR A 125 3.78 -7.97 -9.50
C TYR A 125 4.09 -6.98 -8.39
N TYR A 126 3.48 -5.80 -8.39
CA TYR A 126 3.59 -4.83 -7.31
C TYR A 126 3.12 -5.44 -5.98
N SER A 127 1.97 -6.09 -5.96
CA SER A 127 1.41 -6.71 -4.76
C SER A 127 2.23 -7.91 -4.29
N ALA A 128 2.77 -8.71 -5.21
CA ALA A 128 3.69 -9.79 -4.89
C ALA A 128 4.98 -9.26 -4.23
N GLY A 129 5.54 -8.16 -4.76
CA GLY A 129 6.66 -7.46 -4.13
C GLY A 129 6.33 -6.98 -2.72
N THR A 130 5.17 -6.38 -2.52
CA THR A 130 4.68 -5.92 -1.21
C THR A 130 4.53 -7.08 -0.22
N MET A 131 3.94 -8.20 -0.64
CA MET A 131 3.79 -9.40 0.21
C MET A 131 5.14 -9.97 0.64
N LEU A 132 6.05 -10.12 -0.31
CA LEU A 132 7.40 -10.62 -0.02
C LEU A 132 8.14 -9.68 0.94
N ALA A 133 8.02 -8.35 0.73
CA ALA A 133 8.63 -7.37 1.62
C ALA A 133 8.10 -7.45 3.04
N LEU A 134 6.80 -7.65 3.24
CA LEU A 134 6.21 -7.78 4.58
C LEU A 134 6.83 -8.96 5.35
N ILE A 135 7.02 -10.09 4.67
CA ILE A 135 7.64 -11.26 5.25
C ILE A 135 9.14 -11.01 5.54
N VAL A 136 9.89 -10.58 4.54
CA VAL A 136 11.34 -10.36 4.63
C VAL A 136 11.67 -9.27 5.64
N THR A 137 10.95 -8.13 5.62
CA THR A 137 11.16 -7.02 6.54
C THR A 137 10.92 -7.45 7.99
N ALA A 138 9.89 -8.27 8.24
CA ALA A 138 9.61 -8.77 9.59
C ALA A 138 10.78 -9.61 10.18
N PHE A 139 11.55 -10.29 9.33
CA PHE A 139 12.74 -11.02 9.75
C PHE A 139 13.99 -10.12 9.83
N LEU A 140 14.14 -9.19 8.89
CA LEU A 140 15.31 -8.32 8.80
C LEU A 140 15.36 -7.28 9.94
N THR A 141 14.23 -6.72 10.35
CA THR A 141 14.15 -5.74 11.45
C THR A 141 14.62 -6.30 12.79
N ARG A 142 14.64 -7.63 12.94
CA ARG A 142 15.23 -8.28 14.11
C ARG A 142 16.77 -8.22 14.14
N LYS A 143 17.42 -8.04 12.99
CA LYS A 143 18.90 -8.09 12.85
C LYS A 143 19.51 -6.76 12.47
N ILE A 144 18.78 -5.89 11.77
CA ILE A 144 19.28 -4.65 11.21
C ILE A 144 18.47 -3.49 11.80
N LYS A 145 19.17 -2.41 12.17
CA LYS A 145 18.53 -1.20 12.70
C LYS A 145 17.60 -0.57 11.67
N ASP A 146 16.39 -0.22 12.07
CA ASP A 146 15.31 0.33 11.23
C ASP A 146 15.75 1.58 10.45
N VAL A 147 16.60 2.43 11.03
CA VAL A 147 17.13 3.65 10.40
C VAL A 147 17.84 3.36 9.07
N ARG A 148 18.53 2.22 8.93
CA ARG A 148 19.21 1.87 7.66
C ARG A 148 18.22 1.64 6.52
N PHE A 149 17.08 1.03 6.80
CA PHE A 149 16.06 0.78 5.80
C PHE A 149 15.40 2.07 5.33
N ILE A 150 15.22 3.05 6.22
CA ILE A 150 14.65 4.37 5.90
C ILE A 150 15.49 5.10 4.84
N VAL A 151 16.79 4.85 4.79
CA VAL A 151 17.68 5.45 3.79
C VAL A 151 17.78 4.58 2.53
N VAL A 152 17.92 3.27 2.68
CA VAL A 152 18.21 2.36 1.56
C VAL A 152 16.98 2.16 0.67
N TYR A 153 15.79 1.99 1.25
CA TYR A 153 14.59 1.71 0.47
C TYR A 153 14.15 2.85 -0.45
N PRO A 154 14.13 4.13 -0.01
CA PRO A 154 13.88 5.24 -0.92
C PRO A 154 14.91 5.36 -2.05
N ALA A 155 16.19 5.08 -1.74
CA ALA A 155 17.24 5.09 -2.77
C ALA A 155 16.98 4.01 -3.84
N ILE A 156 16.58 2.80 -3.43
CA ILE A 156 16.17 1.73 -4.37
C ILE A 156 14.97 2.18 -5.22
N CYS A 157 13.95 2.77 -4.61
CA CYS A 157 12.79 3.27 -5.33
C CYS A 157 13.18 4.34 -6.35
N LEU A 158 14.03 5.30 -5.97
CA LEU A 158 14.51 6.37 -6.84
C LEU A 158 15.25 5.82 -8.07
N VAL A 159 16.22 4.94 -7.84
CA VAL A 159 16.99 4.30 -8.92
C VAL A 159 16.07 3.51 -9.85
N THR A 160 15.11 2.78 -9.29
CA THR A 160 14.15 2.00 -10.07
C THR A 160 13.25 2.90 -10.91
N MET A 161 12.75 4.00 -10.36
CA MET A 161 11.93 4.95 -11.12
C MET A 161 12.71 5.59 -12.28
N ILE A 162 13.96 5.99 -12.04
CA ILE A 162 14.84 6.52 -13.08
C ILE A 162 15.07 5.47 -14.18
N ALA A 163 15.38 4.23 -13.80
CA ALA A 163 15.59 3.14 -14.76
C ALA A 163 14.35 2.88 -15.62
N VAL A 164 13.15 2.87 -15.01
CA VAL A 164 11.88 2.69 -15.71
C VAL A 164 11.61 3.82 -16.69
N LEU A 165 11.86 5.08 -16.28
CA LEU A 165 11.66 6.25 -17.14
C LEU A 165 12.61 6.25 -18.35
N MET A 166 13.84 5.80 -18.15
CA MET A 166 14.85 5.77 -19.24
C MET A 166 14.71 4.54 -20.15
N GLY A 167 14.37 3.39 -19.58
CA GLY A 167 14.40 2.14 -20.34
C GLY A 167 13.13 1.78 -21.09
N GLN A 168 11.98 2.32 -20.73
CA GLN A 168 10.66 2.22 -21.37
C GLN A 168 10.35 0.84 -22.01
N SER A 169 10.61 -0.24 -21.29
CA SER A 169 10.40 -1.60 -21.76
C SER A 169 9.48 -2.40 -20.83
N LYS A 170 8.68 -3.32 -21.41
CA LYS A 170 7.75 -4.16 -20.65
C LYS A 170 8.41 -4.91 -19.49
N PRO A 171 9.55 -5.63 -19.69
CA PRO A 171 10.19 -6.34 -18.58
C PRO A 171 10.68 -5.40 -17.48
N LEU A 172 11.13 -4.20 -17.84
CA LEU A 172 11.59 -3.20 -16.87
C LEU A 172 10.42 -2.62 -16.07
N MET A 173 9.26 -2.43 -16.70
CA MET A 173 8.02 -2.03 -16.01
C MET A 173 7.56 -3.08 -15.00
N ILE A 174 7.63 -4.36 -15.34
CA ILE A 174 7.30 -5.47 -14.44
C ILE A 174 8.28 -5.53 -13.26
N ALA A 175 9.57 -5.48 -13.54
CA ALA A 175 10.62 -5.46 -12.50
C ALA A 175 10.47 -4.22 -11.61
N GLY A 176 10.19 -3.05 -12.19
CA GLY A 176 9.93 -1.81 -11.48
C GLY A 176 8.72 -1.92 -10.55
N ALA A 177 7.61 -2.49 -11.03
CA ALA A 177 6.43 -2.73 -10.23
C ALA A 177 6.74 -3.59 -9.00
N PHE A 178 7.47 -4.69 -9.19
CA PHE A 178 7.86 -5.58 -8.09
C PHE A 178 8.79 -4.88 -7.08
N ILE A 179 9.81 -4.18 -7.56
CA ILE A 179 10.81 -3.51 -6.70
C ILE A 179 10.17 -2.34 -5.92
N ILE A 180 9.31 -1.54 -6.55
CA ILE A 180 8.62 -0.44 -5.88
C ILE A 180 7.58 -0.98 -4.89
N GLY A 181 6.89 -2.06 -5.21
CA GLY A 181 6.04 -2.77 -4.27
C GLY A 181 6.81 -3.25 -3.05
N TRP A 182 7.98 -3.84 -3.27
CA TRP A 182 8.85 -4.30 -2.19
C TRP A 182 9.41 -3.14 -1.36
N ALA A 183 10.17 -2.25 -1.95
CA ALA A 183 10.89 -1.21 -1.20
C ALA A 183 9.95 -0.11 -0.69
N GLY A 184 8.99 0.34 -1.49
CA GLY A 184 8.07 1.42 -1.13
C GLY A 184 6.95 0.97 -0.20
N ALA A 185 6.04 0.14 -0.70
CA ALA A 185 4.82 -0.19 0.01
C ALA A 185 5.00 -1.20 1.14
N GLY A 186 5.75 -2.28 0.88
CA GLY A 186 5.91 -3.37 1.85
C GLY A 186 7.03 -3.13 2.85
N GLY A 187 8.11 -2.47 2.43
CA GLY A 187 9.30 -2.23 3.26
C GLY A 187 9.25 -0.92 4.02
N LEU A 188 9.42 0.19 3.32
CA LEU A 188 9.60 1.51 3.93
C LEU A 188 8.40 1.96 4.76
N LEU A 189 7.18 1.79 4.25
CA LEU A 189 5.97 2.22 4.94
C LEU A 189 5.77 1.48 6.28
N GLN A 190 6.16 0.20 6.34
CA GLN A 190 6.04 -0.59 7.58
C GLN A 190 7.01 -0.11 8.64
N ILE A 191 8.25 0.16 8.23
CA ILE A 191 9.30 0.62 9.14
C ILE A 191 8.98 2.02 9.64
N ALA A 192 8.57 2.93 8.74
CA ALA A 192 8.15 4.27 9.13
C ALA A 192 7.00 4.24 10.15
N THR A 193 5.97 3.40 9.92
CA THR A 193 4.86 3.24 10.87
C THR A 193 5.33 2.65 12.19
N SER A 194 6.26 1.68 12.17
CA SER A 194 6.82 1.08 13.40
C SER A 194 7.60 2.10 14.22
N VAL A 195 8.43 2.91 13.59
CA VAL A 195 9.24 3.95 14.27
C VAL A 195 8.34 5.05 14.81
N CYS A 196 7.33 5.52 14.05
CA CYS A 196 6.37 6.50 14.56
C CYS A 196 5.60 6.03 15.80
N ASN A 197 5.35 4.72 15.93
CA ASN A 197 4.67 4.18 17.11
C ASN A 197 5.60 4.03 18.33
N MET A 198 6.90 4.23 18.16
CA MET A 198 7.90 4.16 19.25
C MET A 198 8.29 5.56 19.77
N LEU A 199 7.97 6.62 19.02
CA LEU A 199 8.18 8.02 19.39
C LEU A 199 6.99 8.58 20.15
#